data_7b37eb5a1dec6692654569fd23a0f165
#
_entry.id   7b37eb5a1dec6692654569fd23a0f165
#
_cell.length_a   1.000
_cell.length_b   1.000
_cell.length_c   1.000
_cell.angle_alpha   90.00
_cell.angle_beta   90.00
_cell.angle_gamma   90.00
#
_symmetry.space_group_name_H-M   'P 1'
#
loop_
_entity.id
_entity.type
_entity.pdbx_description
1 polymer ?
#
loop_
_entity_poly.entity_id
_entity_poly.type
_entity_poly.pdbx_seq_one_letter_code
_entity_poly.pdbx_strand_id
1 'polypeptide(L)'
;MKKSENLDLITIGRSSVDLYGSQIGGRLEDMRTFQKYIGGSPTNIAAGAARLGLKSAIITRVGNEHMGRFIVEQLKKEGVNTDGFKIDQERLTALVILGIRNKNDFPLIFYRENCADMALSTNDIDKKFISCLLYTS
;
A
#
# COMPACT_ATOMS: atom_id res chain seq x y z
N MET A 1 -20.18 10.30 18.85
CA MET A 1 -18.70 10.16 18.93
C MET A 1 -18.35 8.70 18.64
N LYS A 2 -17.69 8.42 17.52
CA LYS A 2 -17.09 7.11 17.34
C LYS A 2 -16.04 6.91 18.43
N LYS A 3 -16.22 5.89 19.29
CA LYS A 3 -15.16 5.45 20.20
C LYS A 3 -13.90 5.27 19.37
N SER A 4 -12.81 5.90 19.76
CA SER A 4 -11.50 5.61 19.17
C SER A 4 -11.23 4.12 19.41
N GLU A 5 -11.35 3.32 18.36
CA GLU A 5 -10.97 1.91 18.48
C GLU A 5 -9.45 1.87 18.73
N ASN A 6 -9.06 1.21 19.79
CA ASN A 6 -7.64 0.96 20.03
C ASN A 6 -7.06 0.15 18.89
N LEU A 7 -5.97 0.65 18.32
CA LEU A 7 -5.23 -0.04 17.26
C LEU A 7 -4.07 -0.84 17.87
N ASP A 8 -3.83 -2.01 17.31
CA ASP A 8 -2.70 -2.86 17.70
C ASP A 8 -1.43 -2.49 16.93
N LEU A 9 -1.59 -2.02 15.69
CA LEU A 9 -0.49 -1.72 14.79
C LEU A 9 -0.83 -0.56 13.85
N ILE A 10 0.10 0.38 13.71
CA ILE A 10 0.09 1.37 12.62
C ILE A 10 1.39 1.21 11.84
N THR A 11 1.29 1.00 10.52
CA THR A 11 2.43 1.06 9.60
C THR A 11 2.48 2.41 8.91
N ILE A 12 3.66 2.87 8.54
CA ILE A 12 3.85 4.15 7.85
C ILE A 12 4.74 3.94 6.63
N GLY A 13 4.32 4.45 5.49
CA GLY A 13 5.16 4.50 4.30
C GLY A 13 4.44 4.18 3.00
N ARG A 14 5.15 3.53 2.08
CA ARG A 14 4.70 3.31 0.72
C ARG A 14 3.49 2.39 0.62
N SER A 15 2.52 2.85 -0.18
CA SER A 15 1.53 2.00 -0.83
C SER A 15 1.65 2.12 -2.33
N SER A 16 1.65 0.99 -3.02
CA SER A 16 1.77 0.92 -4.47
C SER A 16 0.80 -0.11 -5.05
N VAL A 17 0.62 -0.05 -6.35
CA VAL A 17 0.00 -1.12 -7.11
C VAL A 17 1.10 -1.93 -7.76
N ASP A 18 1.04 -3.25 -7.60
CA ASP A 18 1.95 -4.18 -8.24
C ASP A 18 1.21 -4.92 -9.36
N LEU A 19 1.74 -4.83 -10.58
CA LEU A 19 1.27 -5.57 -11.74
C LEU A 19 2.20 -6.74 -11.99
N TYR A 20 1.73 -7.94 -11.71
CA TYR A 20 2.46 -9.19 -11.95
C TYR A 20 2.16 -9.72 -13.33
N GLY A 21 3.19 -9.90 -14.15
CA GLY A 21 3.08 -10.56 -15.44
C GLY A 21 2.59 -12.01 -15.28
N SER A 22 1.56 -12.39 -16.03
CA SER A 22 0.90 -13.69 -15.90
C SER A 22 1.67 -14.83 -16.56
N GLN A 23 2.60 -14.52 -17.47
CA GLN A 23 3.39 -15.51 -18.20
C GLN A 23 4.65 -15.88 -17.39
N ILE A 24 4.52 -16.86 -16.52
CA ILE A 24 5.63 -17.35 -15.68
C ILE A 24 6.75 -17.92 -16.56
N GLY A 25 7.98 -17.53 -16.27
CA GLY A 25 9.18 -17.93 -17.01
C GLY A 25 9.54 -17.04 -18.19
N GLY A 26 8.65 -16.13 -18.60
CA GLY A 26 8.87 -15.19 -19.68
C GLY A 26 9.69 -13.96 -19.25
N ARG A 27 10.26 -13.26 -20.24
CA ARG A 27 10.86 -11.94 -20.04
C ARG A 27 9.74 -10.90 -19.81
N LEU A 28 10.07 -9.81 -19.14
CA LEU A 28 9.08 -8.75 -18.90
C LEU A 28 8.57 -8.16 -20.21
N GLU A 29 9.43 -8.05 -21.24
CA GLU A 29 9.08 -7.56 -22.57
C GLU A 29 8.06 -8.45 -23.30
N ASP A 30 7.93 -9.69 -22.90
CA ASP A 30 7.03 -10.67 -23.55
C ASP A 30 5.70 -10.81 -22.78
N MET A 31 5.54 -10.11 -21.67
CA MET A 31 4.30 -10.14 -20.88
C MET A 31 3.14 -9.53 -21.67
N ARG A 32 2.03 -10.22 -21.72
CA ARG A 32 0.82 -9.79 -22.42
C ARG A 32 -0.33 -9.46 -21.48
N THR A 33 -0.34 -10.12 -20.32
CA THR A 33 -1.38 -9.93 -19.29
C THR A 33 -0.75 -9.76 -17.94
N PHE A 34 -1.42 -9.01 -17.08
CA PHE A 34 -0.95 -8.72 -15.73
C PHE A 34 -2.09 -8.90 -14.73
N GLN A 35 -1.76 -9.35 -13.54
CA GLN A 35 -2.65 -9.35 -12.39
C GLN A 35 -2.26 -8.23 -11.43
N LYS A 36 -3.27 -7.56 -10.89
CA LYS A 36 -3.12 -6.40 -10.05
C LYS A 36 -3.21 -6.77 -8.57
N TYR A 37 -2.22 -6.33 -7.81
CA TYR A 37 -2.15 -6.50 -6.35
C TYR A 37 -1.76 -5.20 -5.67
N ILE A 38 -2.08 -5.09 -4.38
CA ILE A 38 -1.50 -4.05 -3.53
C ILE A 38 -0.03 -4.39 -3.25
N GLY A 39 0.81 -3.37 -3.18
CA GLY A 39 2.24 -3.51 -2.90
C GLY A 39 2.74 -2.47 -1.91
N GLY A 40 4.02 -2.60 -1.59
CA GLY A 40 4.68 -1.82 -0.57
C GLY A 40 4.76 -2.55 0.77
N SER A 41 5.93 -2.56 1.37
CA SER A 41 6.17 -3.27 2.64
C SER A 41 5.21 -2.85 3.76
N PRO A 42 5.00 -1.53 4.03
CA PRO A 42 4.05 -1.11 5.06
C PRO A 42 2.62 -1.57 4.77
N THR A 43 2.21 -1.54 3.51
CA THR A 43 0.89 -2.00 3.06
C THR A 43 0.71 -3.50 3.31
N ASN A 44 1.68 -4.30 2.93
CA ASN A 44 1.65 -5.75 3.11
C ASN A 44 1.66 -6.14 4.58
N ILE A 45 2.40 -5.44 5.42
CA ILE A 45 2.44 -5.67 6.87
C ILE A 45 1.07 -5.35 7.48
N ALA A 46 0.47 -4.22 7.13
CA ALA A 46 -0.87 -3.85 7.65
C ALA A 46 -1.94 -4.87 7.24
N ALA A 47 -1.96 -5.29 5.96
CA ALA A 47 -2.89 -6.29 5.46
C ALA A 47 -2.67 -7.66 6.12
N GLY A 48 -1.43 -8.10 6.24
CA GLY A 48 -1.08 -9.37 6.90
C GLY A 48 -1.47 -9.37 8.38
N ALA A 49 -1.22 -8.28 9.09
CA ALA A 49 -1.63 -8.13 10.49
C ALA A 49 -3.15 -8.21 10.65
N ALA A 50 -3.90 -7.54 9.76
CA ALA A 50 -5.37 -7.62 9.77
C ALA A 50 -5.87 -9.04 9.53
N ARG A 51 -5.29 -9.78 8.61
CA ARG A 51 -5.61 -11.20 8.34
C ARG A 51 -5.35 -12.09 9.55
N LEU A 52 -4.39 -11.73 10.38
CA LEU A 52 -4.06 -12.44 11.62
C LEU A 52 -4.93 -12.00 12.81
N GLY A 53 -5.91 -11.13 12.60
CA GLY A 53 -6.86 -10.70 13.62
C GLY A 53 -6.46 -9.45 14.39
N LEU A 54 -5.37 -8.78 14.03
CA LEU A 54 -4.96 -7.52 14.66
C LEU A 54 -5.75 -6.33 14.07
N LYS A 55 -6.01 -5.34 14.90
CA LYS A 55 -6.55 -4.05 14.48
C LYS A 55 -5.42 -3.19 13.91
N SER A 56 -5.19 -3.33 12.63
CA SER A 56 -4.12 -2.62 11.94
C SER A 56 -4.61 -1.39 11.18
N ALA A 57 -3.72 -0.44 11.02
CA ALA A 57 -3.92 0.77 10.22
C ALA A 57 -2.65 1.11 9.45
N ILE A 58 -2.77 1.98 8.49
CA ILE A 58 -1.64 2.48 7.71
C ILE A 58 -1.73 4.00 7.52
N ILE A 59 -0.59 4.67 7.68
CA ILE A 59 -0.38 6.06 7.27
C ILE A 59 0.38 6.04 5.95
N THR A 60 -0.25 6.51 4.91
CA THR A 60 0.31 6.52 3.56
C THR A 60 -0.32 7.64 2.72
N ARG A 61 0.22 7.83 1.53
CA ARG A 61 -0.27 8.82 0.58
C ARG A 61 -0.41 8.17 -0.80
N VAL A 62 -1.58 8.34 -1.43
CA VAL A 62 -1.89 7.82 -2.77
C VAL A 62 -2.49 8.91 -3.63
N GLY A 63 -2.46 8.73 -4.95
CA GLY A 63 -3.05 9.69 -5.88
C GLY A 63 -4.58 9.66 -5.88
N ASN A 64 -5.18 10.78 -6.28
CA ASN A 64 -6.63 10.88 -6.49
C ASN A 64 -7.02 10.30 -7.87
N GLU A 65 -6.76 9.02 -8.05
CA GLU A 65 -7.05 8.32 -9.31
C GLU A 65 -7.34 6.82 -9.05
N HIS A 66 -7.59 6.07 -10.11
CA HIS A 66 -8.12 4.70 -10.04
C HIS A 66 -7.25 3.74 -9.23
N MET A 67 -5.91 3.86 -9.32
CA MET A 67 -4.99 2.98 -8.58
C MET A 67 -4.95 3.32 -7.09
N GLY A 68 -5.01 4.60 -6.74
CA GLY A 68 -5.14 5.03 -5.34
C GLY A 68 -6.44 4.54 -4.71
N ARG A 69 -7.55 4.66 -5.42
CA ARG A 69 -8.85 4.13 -4.96
C ARG A 69 -8.83 2.62 -4.81
N PHE A 70 -8.20 1.91 -5.75
CA PHE A 70 -8.04 0.45 -5.65
C PHE A 70 -7.33 0.05 -4.35
N ILE A 71 -6.24 0.71 -3.99
CA ILE A 71 -5.49 0.41 -2.76
C ILE A 71 -6.39 0.61 -1.53
N VAL A 72 -7.08 1.74 -1.45
CA VAL A 72 -7.98 2.04 -0.32
C VAL A 72 -9.07 0.98 -0.18
N GLU A 73 -9.73 0.65 -1.28
CA GLU A 73 -10.82 -0.34 -1.31
C GLU A 73 -10.32 -1.73 -0.94
N GLN A 74 -9.17 -2.13 -1.48
CA GLN A 74 -8.58 -3.44 -1.19
C GLN A 74 -8.19 -3.56 0.28
N LEU A 75 -7.56 -2.54 0.86
CA LEU A 75 -7.19 -2.55 2.28
C LEU A 75 -8.41 -2.54 3.20
N LYS A 76 -9.48 -1.84 2.84
CA LYS A 76 -10.76 -1.93 3.56
C LYS A 76 -11.32 -3.34 3.57
N LYS A 77 -11.27 -4.04 2.43
CA LYS A 77 -11.67 -5.45 2.33
C LYS A 77 -10.84 -6.37 3.21
N GLU A 78 -9.56 -6.08 3.38
CA GLU A 78 -8.66 -6.81 4.28
C GLU A 78 -8.90 -6.48 5.77
N GLY A 79 -9.69 -5.48 6.08
CA GLY A 79 -9.97 -5.06 7.47
C GLY A 79 -8.96 -4.05 8.03
N VAL A 80 -8.14 -3.44 7.18
CA VAL A 80 -7.20 -2.39 7.60
C VAL A 80 -7.93 -1.07 7.75
N ASN A 81 -7.66 -0.34 8.84
CA ASN A 81 -8.15 1.02 9.01
C ASN A 81 -7.40 1.97 8.06
N THR A 82 -8.14 2.66 7.21
CA THR A 82 -7.62 3.54 6.17
C THR A 82 -7.76 5.04 6.49
N ASP A 83 -8.08 5.41 7.74
CA ASP A 83 -8.25 6.81 8.13
C ASP A 83 -6.94 7.61 8.06
N GLY A 84 -5.79 6.94 8.06
CA GLY A 84 -4.46 7.54 7.89
C GLY A 84 -4.05 7.82 6.45
N PHE A 85 -4.90 7.52 5.46
CA PHE A 85 -4.61 7.85 4.05
C PHE A 85 -4.69 9.35 3.79
N LYS A 86 -3.71 9.84 3.04
CA LYS A 86 -3.76 11.18 2.41
C LYS A 86 -3.91 11.01 0.90
N ILE A 87 -4.83 11.77 0.33
CA ILE A 87 -5.10 11.75 -1.10
C ILE A 87 -4.37 12.92 -1.75
N ASP A 88 -3.43 12.60 -2.62
CA ASP A 88 -2.68 13.59 -3.37
C ASP A 88 -3.45 14.01 -4.63
N GLN A 89 -3.67 15.30 -4.79
CA GLN A 89 -4.45 15.83 -5.92
C GLN A 89 -3.61 16.00 -7.20
N GLU A 90 -2.28 15.96 -7.07
CA GLU A 90 -1.36 16.28 -8.17
C GLU A 90 -0.51 15.09 -8.60
N ARG A 91 -0.20 14.17 -7.67
CA ARG A 91 0.71 13.04 -7.91
C ARG A 91 -0.05 11.75 -8.14
N LEU A 92 0.53 10.90 -8.98
CA LEU A 92 0.01 9.56 -9.22
C LEU A 92 0.43 8.59 -8.11
N THR A 93 -0.33 7.54 -7.97
CA THR A 93 0.01 6.39 -7.12
C THR A 93 1.20 5.64 -7.70
N ALA A 94 2.12 5.19 -6.85
CA ALA A 94 3.26 4.40 -7.28
C ALA A 94 2.82 3.07 -7.91
N LEU A 95 3.49 2.70 -8.99
CA LEU A 95 3.24 1.48 -9.75
C LEU A 95 4.53 0.67 -9.87
N VAL A 96 4.43 -0.64 -9.69
CA VAL A 96 5.51 -1.58 -9.96
C VAL A 96 5.02 -2.60 -10.97
N ILE A 97 5.81 -2.84 -12.00
CA ILE A 97 5.57 -3.91 -12.98
C ILE A 97 6.65 -4.96 -12.77
N LEU A 98 6.24 -6.19 -12.61
CA LEU A 98 7.19 -7.27 -12.37
C LEU A 98 6.74 -8.58 -13.04
N GLY A 99 7.73 -9.43 -13.28
CA GLY A 99 7.54 -10.78 -13.80
C GLY A 99 8.16 -11.81 -12.85
N ILE A 100 7.83 -13.06 -13.09
CA ILE A 100 8.44 -14.20 -12.41
C ILE A 100 9.09 -15.07 -13.50
N ARG A 101 10.42 -14.99 -13.64
CA ARG A 101 11.15 -15.87 -14.58
C ARG A 101 11.43 -17.23 -13.96
N ASN A 102 11.90 -17.22 -12.72
CA ASN A 102 12.13 -18.41 -11.93
C ASN A 102 12.17 -18.04 -10.44
N LYS A 103 12.44 -19.00 -9.57
CA LYS A 103 12.47 -18.80 -8.11
C LYS A 103 13.50 -17.78 -7.62
N ASN A 104 14.46 -17.39 -8.44
CA ASN A 104 15.56 -16.48 -8.07
C ASN A 104 15.61 -15.22 -8.96
N ASP A 105 14.75 -15.10 -9.96
CA ASP A 105 14.79 -14.02 -10.94
C ASP A 105 13.39 -13.42 -11.13
N PHE A 106 13.22 -12.19 -10.65
CA PHE A 106 11.99 -11.41 -10.66
C PHE A 106 12.26 -10.06 -11.30
N PRO A 107 12.31 -9.96 -12.65
CA PRO A 107 12.51 -8.66 -13.30
C PRO A 107 11.40 -7.70 -12.93
N LEU A 108 11.76 -6.47 -12.57
CA LEU A 108 10.82 -5.45 -12.13
C LEU A 108 11.22 -4.06 -12.59
N ILE A 109 10.20 -3.19 -12.74
CA ILE A 109 10.37 -1.76 -13.01
C ILE A 109 9.52 -0.97 -12.02
N PHE A 110 10.12 -0.02 -11.35
CA PHE A 110 9.42 0.95 -10.51
C PHE A 110 9.03 2.18 -11.31
N TYR A 111 7.73 2.42 -11.45
CA TYR A 111 7.17 3.69 -11.90
C TYR A 111 6.84 4.53 -10.67
N ARG A 112 7.87 5.05 -10.02
CA ARG A 112 7.75 5.71 -8.71
C ARG A 112 8.44 7.09 -8.69
N GLU A 113 8.65 7.69 -9.82
CA GLU A 113 9.21 9.04 -9.89
C GLU A 113 8.15 10.06 -9.49
N ASN A 114 8.45 10.87 -8.47
CA ASN A 114 7.55 11.90 -7.94
C ASN A 114 6.11 11.42 -7.66
N CYS A 115 5.95 10.16 -7.25
CA CYS A 115 4.64 9.62 -6.89
C CYS A 115 4.16 10.11 -5.53
N ALA A 116 2.87 9.89 -5.26
CA ALA A 116 2.20 10.39 -4.07
C ALA A 116 2.87 9.96 -2.76
N ASP A 117 3.30 8.70 -2.66
CA ASP A 117 3.96 8.17 -1.46
C ASP A 117 5.30 8.84 -1.14
N MET A 118 5.99 9.37 -2.14
CA MET A 118 7.24 10.11 -1.95
C MET A 118 7.02 11.51 -1.37
N ALA A 119 5.80 12.01 -1.43
CA ALA A 119 5.41 13.28 -0.82
C ALA A 119 4.88 13.13 0.62
N LEU A 120 4.87 11.92 1.15
CA LEU A 120 4.50 11.67 2.56
C LEU A 120 5.45 12.45 3.48
N SER A 121 4.88 13.23 4.38
CA SER A 121 5.62 14.11 5.27
C SER A 121 5.06 14.07 6.69
N THR A 122 5.76 14.71 7.62
CA THR A 122 5.29 14.84 9.01
C THR A 122 3.94 15.54 9.14
N ASN A 123 3.58 16.38 8.16
CA ASN A 123 2.27 17.06 8.13
C ASN A 123 1.11 16.09 7.85
N ASP A 124 1.41 14.93 7.28
CA ASP A 124 0.43 13.88 7.00
C ASP A 124 0.15 13.01 8.23
N ILE A 125 0.91 13.19 9.31
CA ILE A 125 0.80 12.38 10.52
C ILE A 125 -0.11 13.09 11.52
N ASP A 126 -1.27 12.50 11.77
CA ASP A 126 -2.17 12.96 12.83
C ASP A 126 -1.78 12.33 14.17
N LYS A 127 -1.36 13.15 15.11
CA LYS A 127 -1.00 12.71 16.48
C LYS A 127 -2.15 12.03 17.20
N LYS A 128 -3.39 12.46 16.96
CA LYS A 128 -4.57 11.81 17.53
C LYS A 128 -4.76 10.40 17.00
N PHE A 129 -4.47 10.19 15.71
CA PHE A 129 -4.54 8.88 15.10
C PHE A 129 -3.50 7.92 15.72
N ILE A 130 -2.27 8.39 15.92
CA ILE A 130 -1.22 7.59 16.56
C ILE A 130 -1.57 7.29 18.02
N SER A 131 -2.23 8.21 18.73
CA SER A 131 -2.62 7.99 20.13
C SER A 131 -3.64 6.87 20.32
N CYS A 132 -4.22 6.35 19.24
CA CYS A 132 -5.08 5.16 19.26
C CYS A 132 -4.32 3.84 19.43
N LEU A 133 -2.97 3.85 19.37
CA LEU A 133 -2.18 2.66 19.68
C LEU A 133 -2.23 2.34 21.18
N LEU A 134 -2.42 1.05 21.50
CA LEU A 134 -2.38 0.57 22.88
C LEU A 134 -1.01 0.70 23.51
N TYR A 135 0.04 0.55 22.69
CA TYR A 135 1.43 0.66 23.08
C TYR A 135 2.22 1.41 22.01
N THR A 136 3.07 2.34 22.44
CA THR A 136 4.11 2.96 21.62
C THR A 136 5.46 2.44 22.08
N SER A 137 6.21 1.89 21.17
CA SER A 137 7.61 1.53 21.43
C SER A 137 8.52 2.65 20.97
#